data_3f4ab3d993a3c5ed7b6f1f934d1b82a3
#
_entry.id   3f4ab3d993a3c5ed7b6f1f934d1b82a3
#
_cell.length_a   1.000
_cell.length_b   1.000
_cell.length_c   1.000
_cell.angle_alpha   90.00
_cell.angle_beta   90.00
_cell.angle_gamma   90.00
#
_symmetry.space_group_name_H-M   'P 1'
#
loop_
_entity.id
_entity.type
_entity.pdbx_description
1 polymer ?
#
loop_
_entity_poly.entity_id
_entity_poly.type
_entity_poly.pdbx_seq_one_letter_code
_entity_poly.pdbx_strand_id
1 'polypeptide(L)'
;VIPVVPMIDSLRETDEKRSHPVDRSRYMAVQTPQVFHLELLTKAYEQPYSSLFTDDASVVEAMGHAIDTVPGDRENIKITTPFDLLIAEAMFAR
;
A
#
# COMPACT_ATOMS: atom_id res chain seq x y z
N VAL A 1 -5.33 -8.21 -7.26
CA VAL A 1 -6.31 -7.55 -6.38
C VAL A 1 -5.62 -7.16 -5.08
N ILE A 2 -5.78 -5.92 -4.68
CA ILE A 2 -5.20 -5.40 -3.44
C ILE A 2 -6.27 -4.69 -2.60
N PRO A 3 -6.22 -4.82 -1.25
CA PRO A 3 -7.11 -4.07 -0.38
C PRO A 3 -6.60 -2.65 -0.18
N VAL A 4 -7.52 -1.69 -0.16
CA VAL A 4 -7.19 -0.27 0.03
C VAL A 4 -8.19 0.36 1.00
N VAL A 5 -7.74 1.39 1.73
CA VAL A 5 -8.60 2.20 2.58
C VAL A 5 -8.39 3.68 2.26
N PRO A 6 -9.44 4.53 2.42
CA PRO A 6 -9.29 5.97 2.19
C PRO A 6 -8.27 6.59 3.16
N MET A 7 -7.55 7.59 2.68
CA MET A 7 -6.69 8.39 3.56
C MET A 7 -7.54 9.28 4.44
N ILE A 8 -7.27 9.26 5.75
CA ILE A 8 -7.96 10.10 6.74
C ILE A 8 -7.12 11.28 7.19
N ASP A 9 -5.81 11.21 7.05
CA ASP A 9 -4.91 12.30 7.39
C ASP A 9 -4.83 13.31 6.26
N SER A 10 -4.58 14.57 6.60
CA SER A 10 -4.22 15.56 5.60
C SER A 10 -2.86 15.21 5.03
N LEU A 11 -2.74 15.27 3.71
CA LEU A 11 -1.50 14.93 3.00
C LEU A 11 -0.85 16.16 2.43
N ARG A 12 0.47 16.15 2.39
CA ARG A 12 1.27 17.17 1.73
C ARG A 12 2.25 16.51 0.77
N GLU A 13 2.37 17.08 -0.42
CA GLU A 13 3.42 16.69 -1.33
C GLU A 13 4.64 17.56 -1.03
N THR A 14 5.81 16.94 -0.89
CA THR A 14 7.03 17.65 -0.49
C THR A 14 8.11 17.50 -1.56
N ASP A 15 8.89 18.56 -1.72
CA ASP A 15 10.17 18.52 -2.39
C ASP A 15 11.27 18.93 -1.38
N GLU A 16 12.52 19.13 -1.83
CA GLU A 16 13.63 19.43 -0.93
C GLU A 16 13.46 20.70 -0.09
N LYS A 17 12.61 21.64 -0.51
CA LYS A 17 12.52 22.96 0.12
C LYS A 17 11.13 23.36 0.55
N ARG A 18 10.10 22.78 -0.05
CA ARG A 18 8.72 23.24 0.11
C ARG A 18 7.76 22.07 0.23
N SER A 19 6.58 22.37 0.72
CA SER A 19 5.47 21.41 0.70
C SER A 19 4.18 22.15 0.32
N HIS A 20 3.23 21.39 -0.23
CA HIS A 20 1.89 21.92 -0.53
C HIS A 20 0.84 20.86 -0.24
N PRO A 21 -0.39 21.28 0.09
CA PRO A 21 -1.45 20.32 0.34
C PRO A 21 -1.88 19.64 -0.96
N VAL A 22 -2.34 18.39 -0.82
CA VAL A 22 -2.94 17.64 -1.91
C VAL A 22 -4.33 17.18 -1.50
N ASP A 23 -5.17 16.88 -2.49
CA ASP A 23 -6.52 16.39 -2.25
C ASP A 23 -6.46 14.92 -1.85
N ARG A 24 -6.63 14.65 -0.54
CA ARG A 24 -6.55 13.29 0.01
C ARG A 24 -7.62 12.35 -0.54
N SER A 25 -8.72 12.88 -1.09
CA SER A 25 -9.77 12.03 -1.69
C SER A 25 -9.30 11.29 -2.94
N ARG A 26 -8.15 11.69 -3.50
CA ARG A 26 -7.53 11.07 -4.66
C ARG A 26 -6.48 10.02 -4.28
N TYR A 27 -6.30 9.74 -3.00
CA TYR A 27 -5.28 8.84 -2.48
C TYR A 27 -5.90 7.76 -1.62
N MET A 28 -5.36 6.56 -1.74
CA MET A 28 -5.77 5.41 -0.94
C MET A 28 -4.53 4.80 -0.29
N ALA A 29 -4.68 4.34 0.94
CA ALA A 29 -3.62 3.57 1.59
C ALA A 29 -3.78 2.09 1.22
N VAL A 30 -2.67 1.49 0.79
CA VAL A 30 -2.62 0.10 0.36
C VAL A 30 -2.35 -0.81 1.55
N GLN A 31 -3.05 -1.92 1.60
CA GLN A 31 -2.88 -2.92 2.64
C GLN A 31 -2.40 -4.26 2.05
N THR A 32 -2.21 -5.23 2.89
CA THR A 32 -1.91 -6.62 2.55
C THR A 32 -3.00 -7.51 3.15
N PRO A 33 -3.19 -8.73 2.67
CA PRO A 33 -2.46 -9.40 1.59
C PRO A 33 -2.76 -8.82 0.22
N GLN A 34 -1.81 -8.97 -0.70
CA GLN A 34 -1.98 -8.61 -2.11
C GLN A 34 -2.00 -9.91 -2.92
N VAL A 35 -3.01 -10.08 -3.76
CA VAL A 35 -3.28 -11.37 -4.41
C VAL A 35 -3.16 -11.25 -5.92
N PHE A 36 -2.37 -12.14 -6.50
CA PHE A 36 -2.13 -12.21 -7.94
C PHE A 36 -2.08 -13.65 -8.40
N HIS A 37 -2.39 -13.88 -9.68
CA HIS A 37 -2.09 -15.17 -10.28
C HIS A 37 -0.57 -15.40 -10.24
N LEU A 38 -0.15 -16.59 -9.85
CA LEU A 38 1.26 -16.92 -9.67
C LEU A 38 2.09 -16.66 -10.94
N GLU A 39 1.56 -17.05 -12.10
CA GLU A 39 2.25 -16.87 -13.37
C GLU A 39 2.49 -15.38 -13.69
N LEU A 40 1.50 -14.54 -13.40
CA LEU A 40 1.59 -13.10 -13.60
C LEU A 40 2.64 -12.49 -12.67
N LEU A 41 2.61 -12.85 -11.40
CA LEU A 41 3.54 -12.33 -10.41
C LEU A 41 4.98 -12.75 -10.72
N THR A 42 5.18 -14.02 -11.05
CA THR A 42 6.50 -14.55 -11.41
C THR A 42 7.09 -13.80 -12.61
N LYS A 43 6.28 -13.59 -13.63
CA LYS A 43 6.69 -12.86 -14.83
C LYS A 43 7.02 -11.40 -14.51
N ALA A 44 6.23 -10.76 -13.64
CA ALA A 44 6.47 -9.38 -13.25
C ALA A 44 7.84 -9.22 -12.56
N TYR A 45 8.25 -10.19 -11.74
CA TYR A 45 9.52 -10.15 -11.05
C TYR A 45 10.73 -10.49 -11.93
N GLU A 46 10.53 -10.82 -13.19
CA GLU A 46 11.62 -10.94 -14.17
C GLU A 46 12.13 -9.57 -14.62
N GLN A 47 11.39 -8.50 -14.35
CA GLN A 47 11.82 -7.13 -14.68
C GLN A 47 13.04 -6.72 -13.86
N PRO A 48 13.92 -5.86 -14.42
CA PRO A 48 15.01 -5.27 -13.64
C PRO A 48 14.47 -4.45 -12.47
N TYR A 49 15.18 -4.47 -11.35
CA TYR A 49 14.80 -3.69 -10.16
C TYR A 49 14.65 -2.20 -10.49
N SER A 50 13.66 -1.57 -9.86
CA SER A 50 13.41 -0.12 -9.94
C SER A 50 13.07 0.40 -8.54
N SER A 51 13.50 1.62 -8.23
CA SER A 51 13.15 2.28 -6.97
C SER A 51 11.65 2.60 -6.86
N LEU A 52 10.92 2.49 -7.97
CA LEU A 52 9.46 2.65 -7.98
C LEU A 52 8.73 1.41 -7.45
N PHE A 53 9.44 0.30 -7.27
CA PHE A 53 8.86 -0.95 -6.75
C PHE A 53 8.77 -0.89 -5.23
N THR A 54 7.59 -0.55 -4.72
CA THR A 54 7.33 -0.44 -3.27
C THR A 54 6.56 -1.61 -2.70
N ASP A 55 5.87 -2.37 -3.55
CA ASP A 55 5.09 -3.55 -3.20
C ASP A 55 4.89 -4.43 -4.44
N ASP A 56 4.25 -5.59 -4.28
CA ASP A 56 4.00 -6.50 -5.40
C ASP A 56 3.13 -5.84 -6.48
N ALA A 57 2.15 -5.04 -6.07
CA ALA A 57 1.26 -4.37 -7.01
C ALA A 57 2.03 -3.42 -7.94
N SER A 58 2.99 -2.65 -7.42
CA SER A 58 3.78 -1.73 -8.24
C SER A 58 4.66 -2.47 -9.24
N VAL A 59 5.14 -3.66 -8.89
CA VAL A 59 5.91 -4.51 -9.81
C VAL A 59 5.03 -5.00 -10.97
N VAL A 60 3.83 -5.46 -10.66
CA VAL A 60 2.87 -5.94 -11.65
C VAL A 60 2.41 -4.80 -12.56
N GLU A 61 2.13 -3.62 -12.01
CA GLU A 61 1.72 -2.46 -12.80
C GLU A 61 2.81 -1.98 -13.76
N ALA A 62 4.08 -2.07 -13.34
CA ALA A 62 5.21 -1.67 -14.19
C ALA A 62 5.30 -2.50 -15.47
N MET A 63 4.73 -3.71 -15.46
CA MET A 63 4.64 -4.57 -16.63
C MET A 63 3.47 -4.20 -17.56
N GLY A 64 2.68 -3.18 -17.21
CA GLY A 64 1.54 -2.74 -17.98
C GLY A 64 0.22 -3.41 -17.60
N HIS A 65 0.18 -4.14 -16.49
CA HIS A 65 -1.02 -4.83 -16.03
C HIS A 65 -1.77 -3.99 -15.00
N ALA A 66 -3.05 -3.71 -15.24
CA ALA A 66 -3.87 -2.94 -14.31
C ALA A 66 -4.15 -3.72 -13.02
N ILE A 67 -4.22 -3.00 -11.91
CA ILE A 67 -4.47 -3.57 -10.59
C ILE A 67 -5.89 -3.22 -10.15
N ASP A 68 -6.65 -4.23 -9.75
CA ASP A 68 -7.98 -4.04 -9.17
C ASP A 68 -7.85 -3.84 -7.66
N THR A 69 -8.66 -2.95 -7.12
CA THR A 69 -8.70 -2.67 -5.69
C THR A 69 -10.01 -3.13 -5.09
N VAL A 70 -9.97 -3.51 -3.81
CA VAL A 70 -11.15 -3.87 -3.03
C VAL A 70 -11.12 -3.10 -1.71
N PRO A 71 -12.26 -2.85 -1.08
CA PRO A 71 -12.27 -2.23 0.24
C PRO A 71 -11.51 -3.07 1.25
N GLY A 72 -10.58 -2.43 1.97
CA GLY A 72 -9.85 -3.03 3.07
C GLY A 72 -10.53 -2.76 4.41
N ASP A 73 -9.77 -2.89 5.48
CA ASP A 73 -10.25 -2.68 6.84
C ASP A 73 -9.18 -1.91 7.62
N ARG A 74 -9.58 -0.84 8.31
CA ARG A 74 -8.64 -0.03 9.10
C ARG A 74 -7.99 -0.82 10.24
N GLU A 75 -8.63 -1.87 10.71
CA GLU A 75 -8.06 -2.75 11.73
C GLU A 75 -6.98 -3.68 11.19
N ASN A 76 -6.88 -3.81 9.87
CA ASN A 76 -5.83 -4.58 9.22
C ASN A 76 -4.54 -3.78 9.19
N ILE A 77 -3.89 -3.64 10.34
CA ILE A 77 -2.64 -2.90 10.48
C ILE A 77 -1.45 -3.81 10.17
N LYS A 78 -0.40 -3.21 9.64
CA LYS A 78 0.88 -3.88 9.46
C LYS A 78 1.75 -3.59 10.68
N ILE A 79 2.17 -4.64 11.37
CA ILE A 79 3.01 -4.49 12.55
C ILE A 79 4.46 -4.29 12.11
N THR A 80 4.93 -3.05 12.18
CA THR A 80 6.27 -2.67 11.76
C THR A 80 7.07 -1.94 12.82
N THR A 81 6.39 -1.39 13.83
CA THR A 81 7.02 -0.64 14.93
C THR A 81 6.55 -1.19 16.28
N PRO A 82 7.29 -0.92 17.39
CA PRO A 82 6.81 -1.30 18.73
C PRO A 82 5.44 -0.73 19.07
N PHE A 83 5.11 0.46 18.57
CA PHE A 83 3.79 1.05 18.77
C PHE A 83 2.70 0.24 18.09
N ASP A 84 2.96 -0.27 16.89
CA ASP A 84 2.00 -1.13 16.18
C ASP A 84 1.73 -2.41 16.97
N LEU A 85 2.74 -2.95 17.65
CA LEU A 85 2.57 -4.13 18.48
C LEU A 85 1.66 -3.84 19.68
N LEU A 86 1.78 -2.67 20.30
CA LEU A 86 0.88 -2.26 21.38
C LEU A 86 -0.56 -2.17 20.90
N ILE A 87 -0.77 -1.63 19.71
CA ILE A 87 -2.11 -1.56 19.11
C ILE A 87 -2.65 -2.98 18.87
N ALA A 88 -1.84 -3.87 18.32
CA ALA A 88 -2.25 -5.25 18.06
C ALA A 88 -2.63 -5.97 19.35
N GLU A 89 -1.86 -5.81 20.42
CA GLU A 89 -2.17 -6.38 21.73
C GLU A 89 -3.50 -5.87 22.27
N ALA A 90 -3.76 -4.57 22.14
CA ALA A 90 -5.02 -3.96 22.57
C ALA A 90 -6.20 -4.52 21.77
N MET A 91 -6.03 -4.78 20.48
CA MET A 91 -7.05 -5.37 19.62
C MET A 91 -7.39 -6.80 20.03
N PHE A 92 -6.38 -7.59 20.40
CA PHE A 92 -6.60 -8.96 20.89
C PHE A 92 -7.29 -9.01 22.25
N ALA A 93 -7.18 -7.98 23.06
CA ALA A 93 -7.73 -7.91 24.40
C ALA A 93 -9.22 -7.57 24.46
N ARG A 94 -9.83 -7.13 23.35
CA ARG A 94 -11.24 -6.72 23.31
C ARG A 94 -12.22 -7.87 23.09
#